data_57f71663b8f83086c5eddbfc5885a626
#
_entry.id   57f71663b8f83086c5eddbfc5885a626
#
_cell.length_a   1.000
_cell.length_b   1.000
_cell.length_c   1.000
_cell.angle_alpha   90.00
_cell.angle_beta   90.00
_cell.angle_gamma   90.00
#
_symmetry.space_group_name_H-M   'P 1'
#
loop_
_entity.id
_entity.type
_entity.pdbx_description
1 polymer ?
#
loop_
_entity_poly.entity_id
_entity_poly.type
_entity_poly.pdbx_seq_one_letter_code
_entity_poly.pdbx_strand_id
1 'polypeptide(L)'
;MIESYKFGQISINGKNYSSDLIIFEDYIYDSWWRKEGHNICIDDIKEIIDKKPDVLIIGTGYFGLMKVPQKLIKNIKSSGIKQVIVKKSGEACNEYNKLYKTNKIIAAFHLTC
;
A
#
# COMPACT_ATOMS: atom_id res chain seq x y z
N MET A 1 4.85 11.90 5.07
CA MET A 1 3.49 12.38 4.77
C MET A 1 3.26 12.41 3.26
N ILE A 2 2.07 12.00 2.84
CA ILE A 2 1.68 12.07 1.43
C ILE A 2 1.05 13.43 1.19
N GLU A 3 1.66 14.25 0.30
CA GLU A 3 1.16 15.59 0.00
C GLU A 3 0.06 15.59 -1.04
N SER A 4 0.17 14.75 -2.06
CA SER A 4 -0.82 14.72 -3.14
C SER A 4 -0.80 13.39 -3.88
N TYR A 5 -1.92 13.08 -4.51
CA TYR A 5 -2.04 11.93 -5.38
C TYR A 5 -2.95 12.27 -6.55
N LYS A 6 -2.52 11.91 -7.74
CA LYS A 6 -3.34 11.95 -8.95
C LYS A 6 -3.03 10.70 -9.77
N PHE A 7 -3.81 10.43 -10.81
CA PHE A 7 -3.59 9.26 -11.65
C PHE A 7 -2.14 9.17 -12.11
N GLY A 8 -1.47 8.09 -11.74
CA GLY A 8 -0.09 7.82 -12.14
C GLY A 8 1.00 8.58 -11.40
N GLN A 9 0.66 9.39 -10.39
CA GLN A 9 1.68 10.16 -9.66
C GLN A 9 1.30 10.38 -8.21
N ILE A 10 2.28 10.24 -7.31
CA ILE A 10 2.11 10.50 -5.89
C ILE A 10 3.30 11.31 -5.38
N SER A 11 3.03 12.28 -4.51
CA SER A 11 4.08 13.08 -3.86
C SER A 11 4.18 12.70 -2.39
N ILE A 12 5.38 12.32 -1.96
CA ILE A 12 5.64 11.88 -0.60
C ILE A 12 6.88 12.60 -0.09
N ASN A 13 6.73 13.34 1.02
CA ASN A 13 7.82 14.10 1.64
C ASN A 13 8.57 14.97 0.64
N GLY A 14 7.83 15.64 -0.24
CA GLY A 14 8.39 16.56 -1.23
C GLY A 14 8.94 15.94 -2.49
N LYS A 15 8.86 14.62 -2.64
CA LYS A 15 9.35 13.93 -3.83
C LYS A 15 8.21 13.30 -4.61
N ASN A 16 8.25 13.42 -5.94
CA ASN A 16 7.26 12.84 -6.83
C ASN A 16 7.68 11.45 -7.30
N TYR A 17 6.71 10.53 -7.29
CA TYR A 17 6.91 9.16 -7.77
C TYR A 17 5.84 8.86 -8.83
N SER A 18 6.24 8.15 -9.87
CA SER A 18 5.33 7.78 -10.96
C SER A 18 5.27 6.28 -11.22
N SER A 19 5.79 5.48 -10.33
CA SER A 19 5.69 4.02 -10.36
C SER A 19 5.03 3.52 -9.10
N ASP A 20 4.35 2.40 -9.18
CA ASP A 20 3.76 1.75 -8.00
C ASP A 20 4.85 1.54 -6.95
N LEU A 21 4.49 1.73 -5.71
CA LEU A 21 5.48 1.76 -4.63
C LEU A 21 4.95 1.21 -3.32
N ILE A 22 5.90 0.93 -2.43
CA ILE A 22 5.61 0.55 -1.05
C ILE A 22 6.33 1.52 -0.14
N ILE A 23 5.58 2.14 0.78
CA ILE A 23 6.16 2.99 1.83
C ILE A 23 6.43 2.10 3.03
N PHE A 24 7.71 1.80 3.26
CA PHE A 24 8.15 1.13 4.48
C PHE A 24 8.42 2.18 5.56
N GLU A 25 8.70 1.74 6.76
CA GLU A 25 8.96 2.65 7.88
C GLU A 25 10.15 3.57 7.63
N ASP A 26 11.23 3.00 7.08
CA ASP A 26 12.51 3.69 6.92
C ASP A 26 12.80 4.16 5.51
N TYR A 27 12.07 3.66 4.51
CA TYR A 27 12.38 3.96 3.11
C TYR A 27 11.17 3.70 2.23
N ILE A 28 11.25 4.18 0.98
CA ILE A 28 10.23 3.94 -0.05
C ILE A 28 10.84 3.04 -1.12
N TYR A 29 10.20 1.92 -1.36
CA TYR A 29 10.55 1.03 -2.47
C TYR A 29 9.68 1.44 -3.67
N ASP A 30 10.28 2.07 -4.66
CA ASP A 30 9.56 2.74 -5.75
C ASP A 30 9.42 1.91 -7.02
N SER A 31 9.56 0.61 -6.93
CA SER A 31 9.45 -0.31 -8.07
C SER A 31 8.66 -1.55 -7.66
N TRP A 32 7.50 -1.34 -7.07
CA TRP A 32 6.68 -2.45 -6.61
C TRP A 32 6.10 -3.19 -7.80
N TRP A 33 6.67 -4.34 -8.08
CA TRP A 33 6.24 -5.22 -9.15
C TRP A 33 5.31 -6.30 -8.61
N ARG A 34 4.24 -6.57 -9.35
CA ARG A 34 3.30 -7.66 -9.05
C ARG A 34 3.24 -8.61 -10.22
N LYS A 35 3.00 -9.89 -9.93
CA LYS A 35 2.89 -10.92 -10.99
C LYS A 35 1.74 -10.60 -11.94
N GLU A 36 0.64 -10.09 -11.41
CA GLU A 36 -0.50 -9.63 -12.20
C GLU A 36 -0.82 -8.19 -11.81
N GLY A 37 -0.97 -7.31 -12.78
CA GLY A 37 -1.14 -5.87 -12.52
C GLY A 37 -2.35 -5.52 -11.66
N HIS A 38 -3.45 -6.23 -11.83
CA HIS A 38 -4.71 -5.94 -11.14
C HIS A 38 -5.13 -7.02 -10.16
N ASN A 39 -4.21 -7.88 -9.73
CA ASN A 39 -4.54 -8.95 -8.81
C ASN A 39 -3.33 -9.24 -7.91
N ILE A 40 -3.42 -8.84 -6.66
CA ILE A 40 -2.33 -8.98 -5.71
C ILE A 40 -2.30 -10.40 -5.13
N CYS A 41 -1.12 -10.97 -4.98
CA CYS A 41 -0.94 -12.27 -4.34
C CYS A 41 0.08 -12.18 -3.20
N ILE A 42 0.22 -13.25 -2.42
CA ILE A 42 1.07 -13.27 -1.24
C ILE A 42 2.54 -12.97 -1.57
N ASP A 43 3.02 -13.44 -2.71
CA ASP A 43 4.41 -13.21 -3.13
C ASP A 43 4.72 -11.73 -3.36
N ASP A 44 3.70 -10.95 -3.74
CA ASP A 44 3.86 -9.53 -4.01
C ASP A 44 4.11 -8.71 -2.73
N ILE A 45 3.78 -9.26 -1.58
CA ILE A 45 3.83 -8.57 -0.29
C ILE A 45 4.65 -9.32 0.77
N LYS A 46 5.48 -10.26 0.35
CA LYS A 46 6.30 -11.05 1.27
C LYS A 46 7.13 -10.20 2.22
N GLU A 47 7.80 -9.19 1.69
CA GLU A 47 8.65 -8.33 2.51
C GLU A 47 7.83 -7.53 3.53
N ILE A 48 6.63 -7.13 3.17
CA ILE A 48 5.72 -6.45 4.08
C ILE A 48 5.37 -7.36 5.26
N ILE A 49 5.03 -8.59 4.95
CA ILE A 49 4.65 -9.58 5.98
C ILE A 49 5.83 -9.85 6.92
N ASP A 50 7.02 -9.95 6.38
CA ASP A 50 8.22 -10.20 7.19
C ASP A 50 8.51 -9.08 8.19
N LYS A 51 8.17 -7.84 7.83
CA LYS A 51 8.37 -6.68 8.70
C LYS A 51 7.27 -6.50 9.74
N LYS A 52 6.17 -7.21 9.62
CA LYS A 52 5.05 -7.22 10.57
C LYS A 52 4.63 -5.84 11.07
N PRO A 53 4.11 -4.98 10.19
CA PRO A 53 3.56 -3.70 10.64
C PRO A 53 2.30 -3.93 11.48
N ASP A 54 1.91 -2.94 12.26
CA ASP A 54 0.63 -2.98 12.95
C ASP A 54 -0.53 -2.79 11.97
N VAL A 55 -0.32 -1.95 10.97
CA VAL A 55 -1.32 -1.63 9.96
C VAL A 55 -0.69 -1.76 8.57
N LEU A 56 -1.36 -2.47 7.69
CA LEU A 56 -1.04 -2.51 6.27
C LEU A 56 -2.13 -1.78 5.50
N ILE A 57 -1.73 -0.78 4.72
CA ILE A 57 -2.64 -0.04 3.85
C ILE A 57 -2.35 -0.45 2.41
N ILE A 58 -3.39 -0.80 1.67
CA ILE A 58 -3.28 -1.13 0.25
C ILE A 58 -4.15 -0.17 -0.55
N GLY A 59 -3.50 0.61 -1.41
CA GLY A 59 -4.19 1.48 -2.37
C GLY A 59 -4.37 0.74 -3.69
N THR A 60 -5.61 0.57 -4.11
CA THR A 60 -6.00 -0.30 -5.21
C THR A 60 -6.07 0.39 -6.57
N GLY A 61 -5.53 1.60 -6.69
CA GLY A 61 -5.52 2.37 -7.90
C GLY A 61 -6.51 3.52 -7.87
N TYR A 62 -6.42 4.39 -8.88
CA TYR A 62 -7.30 5.55 -8.98
C TYR A 62 -8.78 5.13 -9.06
N PHE A 63 -9.06 4.10 -9.85
CA PHE A 63 -10.41 3.55 -10.01
C PHE A 63 -10.67 2.33 -9.13
N GLY A 64 -9.67 1.87 -8.38
CA GLY A 64 -9.83 0.73 -7.50
C GLY A 64 -9.90 -0.62 -8.22
N LEU A 65 -9.27 -0.75 -9.38
CA LEU A 65 -9.37 -1.99 -10.18
C LEU A 65 -8.44 -3.11 -9.71
N MET A 66 -7.43 -2.81 -8.89
CA MET A 66 -6.59 -3.87 -8.36
C MET A 66 -7.35 -4.65 -7.28
N LYS A 67 -7.42 -5.96 -7.45
CA LYS A 67 -8.19 -6.81 -6.54
C LYS A 67 -7.32 -7.35 -5.41
N VAL A 68 -7.88 -7.33 -4.20
CA VAL A 68 -7.26 -7.91 -3.02
C VAL A 68 -8.18 -9.00 -2.51
N PRO A 69 -7.92 -10.29 -2.82
CA PRO A 69 -8.82 -11.36 -2.42
C PRO A 69 -8.98 -11.47 -0.91
N GLN A 70 -10.17 -11.82 -0.47
CA GLN A 70 -10.46 -12.00 0.96
C GLN A 70 -9.55 -13.05 1.61
N LYS A 71 -9.23 -14.10 0.87
CA LYS A 71 -8.32 -15.13 1.35
C LYS A 71 -6.95 -14.55 1.67
N LEU A 72 -6.46 -13.65 0.82
CA LEU A 72 -5.20 -12.97 1.05
C LEU A 72 -5.25 -12.09 2.32
N ILE A 73 -6.34 -11.35 2.50
CA ILE A 73 -6.52 -10.52 3.70
C ILE A 73 -6.49 -11.38 4.94
N LYS A 74 -7.16 -12.52 4.93
CA LYS A 74 -7.13 -13.47 6.06
C LYS A 74 -5.72 -13.97 6.34
N ASN A 75 -4.97 -14.30 5.29
CA ASN A 75 -3.59 -14.77 5.43
C ASN A 75 -2.70 -13.68 6.02
N ILE A 76 -2.87 -12.44 5.59
CA ILE A 76 -2.12 -11.31 6.13
C ILE A 76 -2.39 -11.15 7.62
N LYS A 77 -3.64 -11.16 8.02
CA LYS A 77 -4.02 -11.04 9.43
C LYS A 77 -3.49 -12.20 10.25
N SER A 78 -3.52 -13.42 9.71
CA SER A 78 -3.00 -14.61 10.38
C SER A 78 -1.49 -14.54 10.61
N SER A 79 -0.78 -13.75 9.82
CA SER A 79 0.68 -13.58 9.98
C SER A 79 1.05 -12.63 11.12
N GLY A 80 0.07 -11.99 11.76
CA GLY A 80 0.29 -11.10 12.89
C GLY A 80 0.07 -9.63 12.61
N ILE A 81 -0.37 -9.26 11.41
CA ILE A 81 -0.71 -7.87 11.08
C ILE A 81 -2.13 -7.62 11.57
N LYS A 82 -2.27 -6.67 12.49
CA LYS A 82 -3.53 -6.46 13.22
C LYS A 82 -4.63 -5.86 12.37
N GLN A 83 -4.27 -4.96 11.44
CA GLN A 83 -5.25 -4.25 10.65
C GLN A 83 -4.80 -4.16 9.20
N VAL A 84 -5.73 -4.44 8.27
CA VAL A 84 -5.50 -4.31 6.83
C VAL A 84 -6.58 -3.36 6.30
N ILE A 85 -6.13 -2.24 5.71
CA ILE A 85 -7.01 -1.23 5.13
C ILE A 85 -6.85 -1.29 3.62
N VAL A 86 -7.93 -1.61 2.92
CA VAL A 86 -7.95 -1.71 1.45
C VAL A 86 -8.90 -0.64 0.93
N LYS A 87 -8.37 0.33 0.21
CA LYS A 87 -9.13 1.47 -0.33
C LYS A 87 -8.60 1.84 -1.70
N LYS A 88 -9.37 2.63 -2.45
CA LYS A 88 -8.83 3.30 -3.65
C LYS A 88 -7.65 4.15 -3.22
N SER A 89 -6.67 4.32 -4.11
CA SER A 89 -5.40 4.95 -3.72
C SER A 89 -5.55 6.36 -3.14
N GLY A 90 -6.49 7.17 -3.65
CA GLY A 90 -6.75 8.49 -3.07
C GLY A 90 -7.21 8.43 -1.62
N GLU A 91 -8.14 7.53 -1.32
CA GLU A 91 -8.64 7.33 0.04
C GLU A 91 -7.55 6.71 0.93
N ALA A 92 -6.76 5.80 0.37
CA ALA A 92 -5.67 5.16 1.09
C ALA A 92 -4.62 6.18 1.53
N CYS A 93 -4.35 7.19 0.71
CA CYS A 93 -3.45 8.29 1.07
C CYS A 93 -3.95 9.02 2.32
N ASN A 94 -5.25 9.29 2.39
CA ASN A 94 -5.85 9.96 3.56
C ASN A 94 -5.71 9.09 4.81
N GLU A 95 -5.93 7.80 4.69
CA GLU A 95 -5.77 6.87 5.82
C GLU A 95 -4.33 6.81 6.29
N TYR A 96 -3.37 6.77 5.36
CA TYR A 96 -1.96 6.81 5.70
C TYR A 96 -1.62 8.07 6.50
N ASN A 97 -2.07 9.23 6.04
CA ASN A 97 -1.77 10.50 6.70
C ASN A 97 -2.39 10.60 8.10
N LYS A 98 -3.51 9.94 8.34
CA LYS A 98 -4.13 9.89 9.66
C LYS A 98 -3.34 9.04 10.65
N LEU A 99 -2.73 7.96 10.17
CA LEU A 99 -2.22 6.90 11.03
C LEU A 99 -0.69 6.84 11.16
N TYR A 100 0.05 7.43 10.22
CA TYR A 100 1.49 7.16 10.13
C TYR A 100 2.31 7.64 11.32
N LYS A 101 1.83 8.63 12.07
CA LYS A 101 2.55 9.17 13.23
C LYS A 101 2.40 8.31 14.48
N THR A 102 1.31 7.56 14.58
CA THR A 102 0.95 6.86 15.81
C THR A 102 0.98 5.34 15.69
N ASN A 103 1.25 4.82 14.49
CA ASN A 103 1.24 3.39 14.24
C ASN A 103 2.44 3.00 13.39
N LYS A 104 2.88 1.75 13.54
CA LYS A 104 3.84 1.17 12.62
C LYS A 104 3.09 0.75 11.37
N ILE A 105 3.23 1.54 10.30
CA ILE A 105 2.47 1.37 9.07
C ILE A 105 3.38 1.04 7.90
N ILE A 106 2.92 0.11 7.04
CA ILE A 106 3.45 -0.07 5.70
C ILE A 106 2.29 0.14 4.74
N ALA A 107 2.53 0.88 3.67
CA ALA A 107 1.49 1.20 2.69
C ALA A 107 1.97 0.88 1.28
N ALA A 108 1.19 0.09 0.55
CA ALA A 108 1.47 -0.28 -0.83
C ALA A 108 0.46 0.39 -1.75
N PHE A 109 0.95 1.08 -2.77
CA PHE A 109 0.11 1.88 -3.66
C PHE A 109 0.23 1.47 -5.11
N HIS A 110 -0.91 1.16 -5.72
CA HIS A 110 -1.08 1.11 -7.17
C HIS A 110 -1.51 2.51 -7.60
N LEU A 111 -0.80 3.13 -8.55
CA LEU A 111 -1.01 4.54 -8.88
C LEU A 111 -1.94 4.79 -10.07
N THR A 112 -2.13 3.81 -10.93
CA THR A 112 -2.98 3.94 -12.12
C THR A 112 -4.32 3.22 -11.91
N CYS A 113 -4.84 2.54 -12.88
CA CYS A 113 -6.14 1.88 -12.77
C CYS A 113 -6.29 1.00 -11.55
#